data_57441cbad63465fda2fa2a90d1e3ea30
#
_entry.id   57441cbad63465fda2fa2a90d1e3ea30
#
_cell.length_a   1.000
_cell.length_b   1.000
_cell.length_c   1.000
_cell.angle_alpha   90.00
_cell.angle_beta   90.00
_cell.angle_gamma   90.00
#
_symmetry.space_group_name_H-M   'P 1'
#
loop_
_entity.id
_entity.type
_entity.pdbx_description
1 polymer ?
#
loop_
_entity_poly.entity_id
_entity_poly.type
_entity_poly.pdbx_seq_one_letter_code
_entity_poly.pdbx_strand_id
1 'polypeptide(L)'
;MLRELSIENLAVIEKASIAFDDKLNVFTGETGAGKSILIGGINAILGGRVSKDIVRAGTEKAVVTGLFDDLPESVKAKLSDNGFAVDDELLLQRDIHADGKSTARINGRATTVAILRDIASELIDIHGQHDNRLLMDGDNQREILDSYGKNSGLLSEYATAFKEFSALSRKIKEVSRKKTESLEKAELLRERLEELDRYNFSADEEETVKQKIEELRNAEYISENLYNAQTAISGDDDTDGAYSMLEHCKNSVSSLSETIPELDKLAERISDMLVELEDIREEIVQRIPDEDEDTAGMLGVLEERLSVILRLQRKYGTDLAQILENSEKWRNELYEIDNGDDIIEELTEKKKEAGEKVKRLATELTSRRKKAADELAKRISAELTFLDMPDIRLVFDISQDKVTLSGMDKVEMLISVNKGEDLKSMSKIASGGELSRIMLAVKNVLAETDKLHTMIFDEIDTGISGRAAAKVGLKLHEAAENRQILCVTHLAQIAAMADTQLLIKKTSDEKRTYTGITKLDFEGRKREIARIISGDENDPISLENAEMLLRKNVI
;
A
#
# COMPACT_ATOMS: atom_id res chain seq x y z
N MET A 1 -22.89 12.12 -13.86
CA MET A 1 -24.34 12.12 -13.49
C MET A 1 -25.01 10.84 -13.97
N LEU A 2 -26.13 10.38 -13.39
CA LEU A 2 -26.88 9.22 -13.88
C LEU A 2 -27.75 9.64 -15.09
N ARG A 3 -27.49 9.11 -16.27
CA ARG A 3 -28.23 9.43 -17.51
C ARG A 3 -29.40 8.50 -17.76
N GLU A 4 -29.16 7.21 -17.56
CA GLU A 4 -30.18 6.20 -17.80
C GLU A 4 -30.10 5.09 -16.77
N LEU A 5 -31.25 4.61 -16.35
CA LEU A 5 -31.41 3.40 -15.54
C LEU A 5 -32.31 2.41 -16.26
N SER A 6 -31.76 1.24 -16.58
CA SER A 6 -32.50 0.15 -17.18
C SER A 6 -32.68 -0.96 -16.15
N ILE A 7 -33.90 -1.42 -16.01
CA ILE A 7 -34.30 -2.46 -15.05
C ILE A 7 -35.03 -3.56 -15.80
N GLU A 8 -34.62 -4.80 -15.62
CA GLU A 8 -35.29 -5.98 -16.16
C GLU A 8 -35.54 -7.03 -15.06
N ASN A 9 -36.77 -7.52 -14.98
CA ASN A 9 -37.20 -8.58 -14.06
C ASN A 9 -36.94 -8.32 -12.57
N LEU A 10 -37.12 -7.06 -12.13
CA LEU A 10 -36.93 -6.68 -10.75
C LEU A 10 -38.28 -6.50 -10.05
N ALA A 11 -38.62 -7.37 -9.14
CA ALA A 11 -39.89 -7.40 -8.41
C ALA A 11 -41.12 -7.29 -9.35
N VAL A 12 -41.86 -6.19 -9.29
CA VAL A 12 -43.04 -5.94 -10.16
C VAL A 12 -42.68 -5.25 -11.47
N ILE A 13 -41.42 -4.86 -11.68
CA ILE A 13 -40.94 -4.27 -12.93
C ILE A 13 -40.46 -5.40 -13.84
N GLU A 14 -41.11 -5.58 -14.99
CA GLU A 14 -40.65 -6.52 -16.01
C GLU A 14 -39.54 -5.90 -16.86
N LYS A 15 -39.78 -4.70 -17.38
CA LYS A 15 -38.81 -3.92 -18.13
C LYS A 15 -39.13 -2.43 -18.00
N ALA A 16 -38.15 -1.65 -17.63
CA ALA A 16 -38.22 -0.20 -17.60
C ALA A 16 -36.88 0.42 -18.03
N SER A 17 -36.91 1.47 -18.84
CA SER A 17 -35.78 2.34 -19.12
C SER A 17 -36.19 3.75 -18.76
N ILE A 18 -35.39 4.43 -17.97
CA ILE A 18 -35.65 5.74 -17.40
C ILE A 18 -34.50 6.66 -17.76
N ALA A 19 -34.77 7.70 -18.53
CA ALA A 19 -33.83 8.77 -18.77
C ALA A 19 -33.99 9.87 -17.73
N PHE A 20 -32.87 10.39 -17.25
CA PHE A 20 -32.83 11.46 -16.24
C PHE A 20 -32.27 12.74 -16.84
N ASP A 21 -32.77 13.87 -16.37
CA ASP A 21 -32.21 15.18 -16.66
C ASP A 21 -31.20 15.60 -15.57
N ASP A 22 -30.40 16.63 -15.85
CA ASP A 22 -29.26 17.06 -14.99
C ASP A 22 -29.67 17.71 -13.66
N LYS A 23 -30.93 18.15 -13.55
CA LYS A 23 -31.43 18.91 -12.40
C LYS A 23 -32.33 18.08 -11.49
N LEU A 24 -33.46 18.66 -11.05
CA LEU A 24 -34.38 18.02 -10.11
C LEU A 24 -35.34 17.08 -10.85
N ASN A 25 -35.10 15.77 -10.70
CA ASN A 25 -35.98 14.70 -11.15
C ASN A 25 -36.86 14.23 -10.00
N VAL A 26 -38.17 14.34 -10.14
CA VAL A 26 -39.12 13.95 -9.09
C VAL A 26 -39.99 12.80 -9.53
N PHE A 27 -40.02 11.74 -8.71
CA PHE A 27 -40.87 10.59 -8.90
C PHE A 27 -42.16 10.75 -8.11
N THR A 28 -43.29 10.67 -8.80
CA THR A 28 -44.63 10.61 -8.23
C THR A 28 -45.32 9.29 -8.60
N GLY A 29 -46.46 9.00 -7.99
CA GLY A 29 -47.24 7.81 -8.29
C GLY A 29 -47.89 7.21 -7.03
N GLU A 30 -48.64 6.13 -7.21
CA GLU A 30 -49.31 5.43 -6.10
C GLU A 30 -48.32 4.81 -5.12
N THR A 31 -48.69 4.83 -3.83
CA THR A 31 -47.88 4.27 -2.75
C THR A 31 -47.76 2.74 -2.86
N GLY A 32 -46.58 2.23 -2.62
CA GLY A 32 -46.42 0.87 -2.12
C GLY A 32 -45.51 -0.11 -2.86
N ALA A 33 -45.08 0.04 -4.12
CA ALA A 33 -44.12 -0.96 -4.65
C ALA A 33 -43.15 -0.43 -5.73
N GLY A 34 -43.53 0.57 -6.54
CA GLY A 34 -42.67 1.01 -7.65
C GLY A 34 -41.50 1.88 -7.18
N LYS A 35 -41.74 2.77 -6.22
CA LYS A 35 -40.76 3.75 -5.74
C LYS A 35 -39.58 3.07 -5.02
N SER A 36 -39.85 2.22 -4.04
CA SER A 36 -38.83 1.48 -3.30
C SER A 36 -38.06 0.49 -4.18
N ILE A 37 -38.69 -0.05 -5.24
CA ILE A 37 -38.03 -0.93 -6.20
C ILE A 37 -37.04 -0.17 -7.05
N LEU A 38 -37.38 1.05 -7.48
CA LEU A 38 -36.49 1.93 -8.21
C LEU A 38 -35.21 2.22 -7.40
N ILE A 39 -35.38 2.64 -6.13
CA ILE A 39 -34.27 2.91 -5.23
C ILE A 39 -33.46 1.62 -4.94
N GLY A 40 -34.16 0.48 -4.75
CA GLY A 40 -33.52 -0.81 -4.64
C GLY A 40 -32.70 -1.20 -5.86
N GLY A 41 -33.16 -0.86 -7.07
CA GLY A 41 -32.42 -1.03 -8.32
C GLY A 41 -31.17 -0.17 -8.36
N ILE A 42 -31.28 1.12 -8.03
CA ILE A 42 -30.11 2.01 -7.95
C ILE A 42 -29.12 1.50 -6.88
N ASN A 43 -29.59 1.12 -5.71
CA ASN A 43 -28.74 0.56 -4.66
C ASN A 43 -28.02 -0.74 -5.14
N ALA A 44 -28.67 -1.54 -5.97
CA ALA A 44 -28.04 -2.73 -6.52
C ALA A 44 -26.84 -2.40 -7.42
N ILE A 45 -26.95 -1.41 -8.33
CA ILE A 45 -25.82 -0.98 -9.18
C ILE A 45 -24.72 -0.24 -8.40
N LEU A 46 -25.05 0.33 -7.23
CA LEU A 46 -24.08 0.90 -6.31
C LEU A 46 -23.36 -0.13 -5.44
N GLY A 47 -23.59 -1.44 -5.69
CA GLY A 47 -22.94 -2.52 -4.94
C GLY A 47 -23.56 -2.77 -3.54
N GLY A 48 -24.77 -2.28 -3.30
CA GLY A 48 -25.55 -2.56 -2.09
C GLY A 48 -25.91 -4.03 -1.94
N ARG A 49 -26.30 -4.42 -0.71
CA ARG A 49 -26.81 -5.77 -0.46
C ARG A 49 -28.19 -5.93 -1.08
N VAL A 50 -28.39 -6.99 -1.82
CA VAL A 50 -29.68 -7.32 -2.46
C VAL A 50 -30.13 -8.71 -2.00
N SER A 51 -31.44 -8.84 -1.69
CA SER A 51 -32.05 -10.14 -1.42
C SER A 51 -32.43 -10.82 -2.74
N LYS A 52 -32.40 -12.15 -2.79
CA LYS A 52 -32.92 -12.92 -3.91
C LYS A 52 -34.42 -12.65 -4.17
N ASP A 53 -35.16 -12.25 -3.15
CA ASP A 53 -36.59 -11.97 -3.23
C ASP A 53 -36.93 -10.76 -4.12
N ILE A 54 -35.93 -9.97 -4.51
CA ILE A 54 -36.09 -8.85 -5.45
C ILE A 54 -36.18 -9.33 -6.90
N VAL A 55 -35.84 -10.58 -7.20
CA VAL A 55 -35.98 -11.18 -8.53
C VAL A 55 -37.44 -11.48 -8.79
N ARG A 56 -37.96 -11.08 -9.99
CA ARG A 56 -39.33 -11.28 -10.38
C ARG A 56 -39.69 -12.76 -10.36
N ALA A 57 -40.82 -13.12 -9.75
CA ALA A 57 -41.29 -14.49 -9.69
C ALA A 57 -41.42 -15.11 -11.08
N GLY A 58 -40.83 -16.27 -11.28
CA GLY A 58 -40.85 -17.01 -12.53
C GLY A 58 -39.76 -16.59 -13.55
N THR A 59 -38.80 -15.78 -13.13
CA THR A 59 -37.62 -15.46 -13.93
C THR A 59 -36.34 -15.97 -13.27
N GLU A 60 -35.30 -16.22 -14.06
CA GLU A 60 -34.02 -16.76 -13.56
C GLU A 60 -33.16 -15.67 -12.92
N LYS A 61 -33.26 -14.45 -13.43
CA LYS A 61 -32.45 -13.31 -12.97
C LYS A 61 -33.15 -11.97 -13.17
N ALA A 62 -32.79 -11.01 -12.35
CA ALA A 62 -33.01 -9.58 -12.57
C ALA A 62 -31.73 -8.93 -13.07
N VAL A 63 -31.85 -7.92 -13.93
CA VAL A 63 -30.72 -7.12 -14.43
C VAL A 63 -31.01 -5.66 -14.18
N VAL A 64 -30.05 -4.97 -13.59
CA VAL A 64 -30.09 -3.51 -13.42
C VAL A 64 -28.84 -2.91 -14.05
N THR A 65 -29.02 -1.90 -14.89
CA THR A 65 -27.93 -1.23 -15.59
C THR A 65 -28.09 0.28 -15.41
N GLY A 66 -27.03 0.96 -15.03
CA GLY A 66 -26.95 2.43 -14.95
C GLY A 66 -25.89 2.97 -15.89
N LEU A 67 -26.24 3.97 -16.68
CA LEU A 67 -25.33 4.73 -17.52
C LEU A 67 -25.04 6.07 -16.86
N PHE A 68 -23.77 6.37 -16.69
CA PHE A 68 -23.26 7.61 -16.06
C PHE A 68 -22.39 8.37 -17.03
N ASP A 69 -22.47 9.68 -17.00
CA ASP A 69 -21.55 10.60 -17.66
C ASP A 69 -21.00 11.63 -16.68
N ASP A 70 -20.21 12.60 -17.18
CA ASP A 70 -19.58 13.65 -16.36
C ASP A 70 -18.93 13.06 -15.08
N LEU A 71 -18.00 12.13 -15.32
CA LEU A 71 -17.37 11.36 -14.26
C LEU A 71 -16.39 12.22 -13.45
N PRO A 72 -16.44 12.21 -12.11
CA PRO A 72 -15.43 12.82 -11.26
C PRO A 72 -14.03 12.25 -11.53
N GLU A 73 -12.99 13.08 -11.38
CA GLU A 73 -11.59 12.65 -11.58
C GLU A 73 -11.18 11.52 -10.61
N SER A 74 -11.76 11.49 -9.43
CA SER A 74 -11.55 10.40 -8.46
C SER A 74 -12.07 9.06 -8.96
N VAL A 75 -13.24 9.06 -9.65
CA VAL A 75 -13.83 7.87 -10.29
C VAL A 75 -12.94 7.40 -11.44
N LYS A 76 -12.47 8.34 -12.29
CA LYS A 76 -11.56 8.02 -13.40
C LYS A 76 -10.25 7.41 -12.90
N ALA A 77 -9.68 7.93 -11.83
CA ALA A 77 -8.49 7.37 -11.17
C ALA A 77 -8.75 5.93 -10.68
N LYS A 78 -9.85 5.70 -9.96
CA LYS A 78 -10.22 4.37 -9.47
C LYS A 78 -10.46 3.36 -10.60
N LEU A 79 -11.06 3.79 -11.72
CA LEU A 79 -11.23 2.95 -12.91
C LEU A 79 -9.87 2.53 -13.46
N SER A 80 -8.95 3.48 -13.63
CA SER A 80 -7.58 3.23 -14.11
C SER A 80 -6.82 2.29 -13.18
N ASP A 81 -6.85 2.51 -11.88
CA ASP A 81 -6.16 1.69 -10.88
C ASP A 81 -6.65 0.24 -10.86
N ASN A 82 -7.93 0.02 -11.20
CA ASN A 82 -8.52 -1.31 -11.32
C ASN A 82 -8.45 -1.89 -12.76
N GLY A 83 -7.76 -1.20 -13.68
CA GLY A 83 -7.53 -1.68 -15.04
C GLY A 83 -8.76 -1.64 -15.96
N PHE A 84 -9.73 -0.75 -15.69
CA PHE A 84 -10.85 -0.47 -16.58
C PHE A 84 -10.50 0.68 -17.53
N ALA A 85 -11.13 0.66 -18.72
CA ALA A 85 -11.04 1.80 -19.63
C ALA A 85 -11.71 3.03 -19.01
N VAL A 86 -11.09 4.19 -19.21
CA VAL A 86 -11.61 5.48 -18.75
C VAL A 86 -12.17 6.19 -19.98
N ASP A 87 -13.48 6.08 -20.15
CA ASP A 87 -14.25 6.72 -21.21
C ASP A 87 -15.07 7.89 -20.62
N ASP A 88 -15.74 8.67 -21.47
CA ASP A 88 -16.63 9.75 -21.01
C ASP A 88 -17.90 9.22 -20.36
N GLU A 89 -18.26 7.98 -20.68
CA GLU A 89 -19.42 7.26 -20.13
C GLU A 89 -18.98 6.04 -19.33
N LEU A 90 -19.74 5.74 -18.28
CA LEU A 90 -19.53 4.59 -17.41
C LEU A 90 -20.81 3.76 -17.32
N LEU A 91 -20.74 2.50 -17.73
CA LEU A 91 -21.83 1.55 -17.62
C LEU A 91 -21.62 0.63 -16.42
N LEU A 92 -22.48 0.74 -15.41
CA LEU A 92 -22.53 -0.16 -14.28
C LEU A 92 -23.69 -1.14 -14.43
N GLN A 93 -23.42 -2.42 -14.24
CA GLN A 93 -24.46 -3.46 -14.35
C GLN A 93 -24.39 -4.44 -13.19
N ARG A 94 -25.57 -4.83 -12.70
CA ARG A 94 -25.73 -5.87 -11.69
C ARG A 94 -26.74 -6.90 -12.17
N ASP A 95 -26.32 -8.16 -12.26
CA ASP A 95 -27.17 -9.31 -12.47
C ASP A 95 -27.42 -9.99 -11.11
N ILE A 96 -28.68 -10.22 -10.75
CA ILE A 96 -29.10 -10.85 -9.49
C ILE A 96 -29.85 -12.10 -9.85
N HIS A 97 -29.37 -13.26 -9.43
CA HIS A 97 -29.96 -14.56 -9.74
C HIS A 97 -30.92 -15.02 -8.64
N ALA A 98 -31.96 -15.77 -9.04
CA ALA A 98 -32.94 -16.31 -8.12
C ALA A 98 -32.33 -17.29 -7.10
N ASP A 99 -31.16 -17.88 -7.36
CA ASP A 99 -30.38 -18.71 -6.42
C ASP A 99 -29.60 -17.88 -5.36
N GLY A 100 -29.66 -16.56 -5.42
CA GLY A 100 -29.01 -15.64 -4.49
C GLY A 100 -27.60 -15.21 -4.91
N LYS A 101 -27.06 -15.76 -6.01
CA LYS A 101 -25.81 -15.27 -6.57
C LYS A 101 -26.01 -13.94 -7.26
N SER A 102 -24.96 -13.14 -7.34
CA SER A 102 -24.99 -11.92 -8.16
C SER A 102 -23.64 -11.64 -8.80
N THR A 103 -23.68 -11.11 -10.01
CA THR A 103 -22.51 -10.70 -10.78
C THR A 103 -22.55 -9.20 -11.04
N ALA A 104 -21.39 -8.55 -11.01
CA ALA A 104 -21.22 -7.14 -11.30
C ALA A 104 -20.37 -6.96 -12.55
N ARG A 105 -20.69 -5.92 -13.34
CA ARG A 105 -19.92 -5.54 -14.52
C ARG A 105 -19.71 -4.04 -14.57
N ILE A 106 -18.53 -3.65 -15.06
CA ILE A 106 -18.16 -2.25 -15.35
C ILE A 106 -17.74 -2.21 -16.81
N ASN A 107 -18.39 -1.38 -17.63
CA ASN A 107 -18.18 -1.30 -19.09
C ASN A 107 -18.18 -2.71 -19.74
N GLY A 108 -19.14 -3.56 -19.36
CA GLY A 108 -19.28 -4.93 -19.85
C GLY A 108 -18.31 -5.96 -19.26
N ARG A 109 -17.23 -5.55 -18.61
CA ARG A 109 -16.23 -6.44 -17.99
C ARG A 109 -16.66 -6.87 -16.59
N ALA A 110 -16.59 -8.17 -16.31
CA ALA A 110 -16.94 -8.72 -15.01
C ALA A 110 -15.99 -8.21 -13.91
N THR A 111 -16.56 -7.90 -12.75
CA THR A 111 -15.83 -7.39 -11.58
C THR A 111 -16.43 -7.93 -10.27
N THR A 112 -15.78 -7.65 -9.15
CA THR A 112 -16.32 -7.94 -7.83
C THR A 112 -17.30 -6.87 -7.36
N VAL A 113 -18.24 -7.23 -6.48
CA VAL A 113 -19.16 -6.26 -5.86
C VAL A 113 -18.41 -5.22 -5.02
N ALA A 114 -17.27 -5.58 -4.47
CA ALA A 114 -16.44 -4.67 -3.69
C ALA A 114 -15.84 -3.55 -4.55
N ILE A 115 -15.28 -3.89 -5.71
CA ILE A 115 -14.75 -2.90 -6.68
C ILE A 115 -15.90 -2.04 -7.24
N LEU A 116 -17.03 -2.68 -7.61
CA LEU A 116 -18.22 -1.94 -8.04
C LEU A 116 -18.65 -0.90 -7.00
N ARG A 117 -18.73 -1.30 -5.73
CA ARG A 117 -19.12 -0.41 -4.62
C ARG A 117 -18.13 0.74 -4.40
N ASP A 118 -16.83 0.44 -4.45
CA ASP A 118 -15.80 1.46 -4.25
C ASP A 118 -15.86 2.56 -5.31
N ILE A 119 -16.06 2.19 -6.57
CA ILE A 119 -16.21 3.15 -7.68
C ILE A 119 -17.56 3.87 -7.60
N ALA A 120 -18.65 3.14 -7.40
CA ALA A 120 -20.00 3.68 -7.45
C ALA A 120 -20.35 4.59 -6.25
N SER A 121 -19.67 4.42 -5.11
CA SER A 121 -19.87 5.28 -3.92
C SER A 121 -19.50 6.75 -4.16
N GLU A 122 -18.74 7.05 -5.20
CA GLU A 122 -18.39 8.43 -5.59
C GLU A 122 -19.26 9.00 -6.72
N LEU A 123 -20.25 8.24 -7.19
CA LEU A 123 -21.19 8.67 -8.23
C LEU A 123 -22.51 9.16 -7.66
N ILE A 124 -23.07 8.43 -6.71
CA ILE A 124 -24.40 8.69 -6.15
C ILE A 124 -24.36 8.59 -4.62
N ASP A 125 -25.00 9.54 -3.96
CA ASP A 125 -25.28 9.50 -2.52
C ASP A 125 -26.79 9.31 -2.29
N ILE A 126 -27.19 8.26 -1.56
CA ILE A 126 -28.61 7.96 -1.27
C ILE A 126 -28.93 8.37 0.16
N HIS A 127 -29.96 9.19 0.31
CA HIS A 127 -30.44 9.67 1.60
C HIS A 127 -31.85 9.11 1.90
N GLY A 128 -31.93 8.14 2.82
CA GLY A 128 -33.16 7.47 3.23
C GLY A 128 -32.93 6.54 4.43
N GLN A 129 -33.92 5.69 4.77
CA GLN A 129 -33.91 4.86 5.99
C GLN A 129 -32.69 3.92 6.15
N HIS A 130 -31.92 3.62 5.11
CA HIS A 130 -30.95 2.52 5.12
C HIS A 130 -29.51 2.87 4.76
N ASP A 131 -29.16 4.12 4.41
CA ASP A 131 -27.82 4.36 3.84
C ASP A 131 -27.12 5.68 4.25
N ASN A 132 -27.40 6.22 5.43
CA ASN A 132 -26.78 7.47 5.92
C ASN A 132 -25.36 7.26 6.50
N ARG A 133 -24.57 6.33 5.98
CA ARG A 133 -23.26 5.95 6.55
C ARG A 133 -22.23 7.08 6.52
N LEU A 134 -22.27 7.95 5.52
CA LEU A 134 -21.24 9.00 5.36
C LEU A 134 -21.21 10.01 6.51
N LEU A 135 -22.38 10.41 7.06
CA LEU A 135 -22.42 11.33 8.21
C LEU A 135 -22.50 10.63 9.57
N MET A 136 -22.58 9.30 9.61
CA MET A 136 -22.59 8.54 10.86
C MET A 136 -21.19 8.09 11.31
N ASP A 137 -20.19 8.22 10.44
CA ASP A 137 -18.79 7.87 10.71
C ASP A 137 -18.01 9.13 11.11
N GLY A 138 -17.34 9.08 12.27
CA GLY A 138 -16.54 10.19 12.78
C GLY A 138 -15.36 10.57 11.89
N ASP A 139 -14.80 9.62 11.14
CA ASP A 139 -13.73 9.90 10.19
C ASP A 139 -14.24 10.75 9.03
N ASN A 140 -15.40 10.43 8.47
CA ASN A 140 -16.05 11.24 7.44
C ASN A 140 -16.46 12.62 7.95
N GLN A 141 -16.95 12.70 9.20
CA GLN A 141 -17.29 13.99 9.82
C GLN A 141 -16.06 14.89 9.97
N ARG A 142 -14.91 14.33 10.29
CA ARG A 142 -13.63 15.05 10.33
C ARG A 142 -13.21 15.53 8.94
N GLU A 143 -13.33 14.68 7.91
CA GLU A 143 -13.03 15.06 6.52
C GLU A 143 -13.91 16.20 6.01
N ILE A 144 -15.19 16.21 6.39
CA ILE A 144 -16.11 17.30 6.09
C ILE A 144 -15.60 18.61 6.72
N LEU A 145 -15.20 18.60 7.99
CA LEU A 145 -14.63 19.77 8.64
C LEU A 145 -13.33 20.23 8.00
N ASP A 146 -12.47 19.30 7.62
CA ASP A 146 -11.19 19.62 6.97
C ASP A 146 -11.41 20.18 5.56
N SER A 147 -12.37 19.66 4.82
CA SER A 147 -12.75 20.17 3.50
C SER A 147 -13.36 21.57 3.61
N TYR A 148 -14.34 21.76 4.51
CA TYR A 148 -14.98 23.05 4.75
C TYR A 148 -13.99 24.10 5.24
N GLY A 149 -13.10 23.73 6.17
CA GLY A 149 -12.05 24.58 6.72
C GLY A 149 -10.85 24.80 5.79
N LYS A 150 -10.86 24.18 4.60
CA LYS A 150 -9.74 24.21 3.61
C LYS A 150 -8.40 23.83 4.23
N ASN A 151 -8.37 22.77 5.05
CA ASN A 151 -7.23 22.34 5.84
C ASN A 151 -6.23 21.45 5.06
N SER A 152 -6.42 21.17 3.77
CA SER A 152 -5.64 20.20 2.97
C SER A 152 -4.13 20.45 3.01
N GLY A 153 -3.69 21.72 2.93
CA GLY A 153 -2.27 22.09 3.02
C GLY A 153 -1.68 21.75 4.39
N LEU A 154 -2.35 22.17 5.46
CA LEU A 154 -1.91 21.92 6.84
C LEU A 154 -1.91 20.42 7.18
N LEU A 155 -2.90 19.67 6.67
CA LEU A 155 -3.00 18.22 6.81
C LEU A 155 -1.82 17.50 6.14
N SER A 156 -1.42 17.95 4.95
CA SER A 156 -0.27 17.40 4.23
C SER A 156 1.05 17.65 4.99
N GLU A 157 1.24 18.87 5.52
CA GLU A 157 2.40 19.20 6.35
C GLU A 157 2.44 18.36 7.63
N TYR A 158 1.30 18.22 8.29
CA TYR A 158 1.15 17.41 9.49
C TYR A 158 1.45 15.93 9.20
N ALA A 159 0.87 15.37 8.14
CA ALA A 159 1.09 13.97 7.76
C ALA A 159 2.57 13.67 7.46
N THR A 160 3.27 14.62 6.84
CA THR A 160 4.71 14.52 6.58
C THR A 160 5.51 14.50 7.88
N ALA A 161 5.24 15.45 8.79
CA ALA A 161 5.90 15.50 10.11
C ALA A 161 5.61 14.26 10.96
N PHE A 162 4.37 13.74 10.91
CA PHE A 162 4.00 12.52 11.63
C PHE A 162 4.69 11.27 11.08
N LYS A 163 4.87 11.16 9.76
CA LYS A 163 5.63 10.06 9.14
C LYS A 163 7.08 10.08 9.60
N GLU A 164 7.71 11.25 9.64
CA GLU A 164 9.07 11.45 10.13
C GLU A 164 9.20 11.02 11.61
N PHE A 165 8.33 11.54 12.48
CA PHE A 165 8.27 11.15 13.90
C PHE A 165 8.08 9.64 14.09
N SER A 166 7.19 9.02 13.31
CA SER A 166 6.92 7.59 13.37
C SER A 166 8.11 6.75 12.91
N ALA A 167 8.81 7.20 11.86
CA ALA A 167 10.03 6.54 11.36
C ALA A 167 11.15 6.58 12.40
N LEU A 168 11.39 7.74 13.03
CA LEU A 168 12.36 7.89 14.13
C LEU A 168 12.01 6.98 15.31
N SER A 169 10.73 6.93 15.70
CA SER A 169 10.27 6.06 16.79
C SER A 169 10.49 4.57 16.50
N ARG A 170 10.32 4.16 15.23
CA ARG A 170 10.58 2.79 14.79
C ARG A 170 12.07 2.47 14.81
N LYS A 171 12.90 3.40 14.33
CA LYS A 171 14.36 3.25 14.29
C LYS A 171 14.95 3.13 15.70
N ILE A 172 14.51 3.96 16.65
CA ILE A 172 14.91 3.86 18.06
C ILE A 172 14.58 2.48 18.62
N LYS A 173 13.36 1.98 18.40
CA LYS A 173 12.96 0.64 18.87
C LYS A 173 13.82 -0.46 18.26
N GLU A 174 14.17 -0.35 16.99
CA GLU A 174 15.00 -1.33 16.29
C GLU A 174 16.43 -1.35 16.88
N VAL A 175 17.07 -0.18 17.03
CA VAL A 175 18.42 -0.07 17.63
C VAL A 175 18.42 -0.56 19.07
N SER A 176 17.43 -0.16 19.89
CA SER A 176 17.32 -0.62 21.27
C SER A 176 17.14 -2.13 21.37
N ARG A 177 16.34 -2.74 20.48
CA ARG A 177 16.18 -4.20 20.44
C ARG A 177 17.48 -4.88 20.06
N LYS A 178 18.13 -4.45 18.99
CA LYS A 178 19.44 -4.98 18.57
C LYS A 178 20.45 -4.91 19.70
N LYS A 179 20.53 -3.79 20.43
CA LYS A 179 21.42 -3.62 21.56
C LYS A 179 21.12 -4.65 22.69
N THR A 180 19.86 -4.85 23.04
CA THR A 180 19.47 -5.76 24.14
C THR A 180 19.73 -7.23 23.80
N GLU A 181 19.49 -7.63 22.54
CA GLU A 181 19.70 -9.00 22.03
C GLU A 181 21.18 -9.33 21.79
N SER A 182 22.08 -8.33 21.87
CA SER A 182 23.42 -8.42 21.28
C SER A 182 24.58 -8.37 22.29
N LEU A 183 24.33 -8.29 23.59
CA LEU A 183 25.45 -8.28 24.56
C LEU A 183 26.32 -9.54 24.46
N GLU A 184 25.72 -10.73 24.41
CA GLU A 184 26.44 -11.99 24.21
C GLU A 184 27.11 -12.07 22.81
N LYS A 185 26.43 -11.52 21.79
CA LYS A 185 26.95 -11.49 20.42
C LYS A 185 28.12 -10.53 20.28
N ALA A 186 28.10 -9.37 20.95
CA ALA A 186 29.19 -8.41 20.94
C ALA A 186 30.49 -9.02 21.49
N GLU A 187 30.38 -9.78 22.57
CA GLU A 187 31.52 -10.48 23.18
C GLU A 187 32.13 -11.51 22.22
N LEU A 188 31.29 -12.30 21.57
CA LEU A 188 31.71 -13.26 20.54
C LEU A 188 32.35 -12.57 19.32
N LEU A 189 31.80 -11.42 18.89
CA LEU A 189 32.35 -10.67 17.77
C LEU A 189 33.73 -10.07 18.12
N ARG A 190 33.90 -9.55 19.35
CA ARG A 190 35.20 -9.05 19.82
C ARG A 190 36.26 -10.16 19.82
N GLU A 191 35.93 -11.34 20.38
CA GLU A 191 36.85 -12.49 20.37
C GLU A 191 37.26 -12.89 18.94
N ARG A 192 36.30 -12.94 18.02
CA ARG A 192 36.58 -13.30 16.61
C ARG A 192 37.47 -12.28 15.91
N LEU A 193 37.17 -10.99 16.10
CA LEU A 193 37.97 -9.92 15.51
C LEU A 193 39.36 -9.86 16.12
N GLU A 194 39.50 -10.03 17.45
CA GLU A 194 40.79 -10.07 18.13
C GLU A 194 41.66 -11.24 17.65
N GLU A 195 41.06 -12.41 17.39
CA GLU A 195 41.76 -13.55 16.82
C GLU A 195 42.28 -13.25 15.41
N LEU A 196 41.48 -12.59 14.54
CA LEU A 196 41.89 -12.28 13.16
C LEU A 196 42.91 -11.15 13.12
N ASP A 197 42.71 -10.10 13.93
CA ASP A 197 43.57 -8.92 13.96
C ASP A 197 44.99 -9.23 14.45
N ARG A 198 45.19 -10.28 15.26
CA ARG A 198 46.53 -10.77 15.68
C ARG A 198 47.41 -11.14 14.51
N TYR A 199 46.82 -11.59 13.43
CA TYR A 199 47.58 -12.15 12.32
C TYR A 199 47.70 -11.20 11.13
N ASN A 200 46.84 -10.20 11.01
CA ASN A 200 46.80 -9.21 9.95
C ASN A 200 46.95 -9.82 8.54
N PHE A 201 46.04 -10.71 8.19
CA PHE A 201 46.02 -11.42 6.93
C PHE A 201 45.61 -10.53 5.76
N SER A 202 46.16 -10.86 4.55
CA SER A 202 45.63 -10.36 3.28
C SER A 202 44.81 -11.44 2.57
N ALA A 203 43.92 -11.02 1.65
CA ALA A 203 43.01 -11.94 0.97
C ALA A 203 43.73 -13.01 0.14
N ASP A 204 44.89 -12.67 -0.46
CA ASP A 204 45.66 -13.51 -1.38
C ASP A 204 46.79 -14.25 -0.65
N GLU A 205 46.87 -14.11 0.68
CA GLU A 205 48.01 -14.59 1.44
C GLU A 205 48.14 -16.11 1.42
N GLU A 206 47.01 -16.83 1.45
CA GLU A 206 47.04 -18.29 1.38
C GLU A 206 47.74 -18.80 0.10
N GLU A 207 47.41 -18.22 -1.04
CA GLU A 207 47.99 -18.61 -2.32
C GLU A 207 49.47 -18.24 -2.40
N THR A 208 49.79 -17.02 -1.94
CA THR A 208 51.18 -16.53 -1.87
C THR A 208 52.06 -17.41 -0.98
N VAL A 209 51.56 -17.79 0.21
CA VAL A 209 52.29 -18.63 1.15
C VAL A 209 52.47 -20.05 0.59
N LYS A 210 51.46 -20.65 -0.03
CA LYS A 210 51.57 -21.95 -0.67
C LYS A 210 52.59 -21.98 -1.80
N GLN A 211 52.55 -20.97 -2.65
CA GLN A 211 53.56 -20.85 -3.74
C GLN A 211 54.98 -20.74 -3.19
N LYS A 212 55.17 -19.91 -2.15
CA LYS A 212 56.48 -19.74 -1.53
C LYS A 212 57.00 -21.01 -0.85
N ILE A 213 56.12 -21.75 -0.18
CA ILE A 213 56.46 -23.06 0.40
C ILE A 213 56.91 -24.06 -0.71
N GLU A 214 56.19 -24.10 -1.84
CA GLU A 214 56.51 -24.96 -2.95
C GLU A 214 57.85 -24.59 -3.58
N GLU A 215 58.11 -23.30 -3.78
CA GLU A 215 59.39 -22.78 -4.26
C GLU A 215 60.57 -23.18 -3.33
N LEU A 216 60.42 -22.98 -2.02
CA LEU A 216 61.45 -23.31 -1.04
C LEU A 216 61.72 -24.81 -0.94
N ARG A 217 60.64 -25.63 -0.91
CA ARG A 217 60.77 -27.10 -0.92
C ARG A 217 61.46 -27.62 -2.16
N ASN A 218 61.16 -27.04 -3.32
CA ASN A 218 61.84 -27.40 -4.56
C ASN A 218 63.31 -27.01 -4.53
N ALA A 219 63.64 -25.81 -3.99
CA ALA A 219 65.00 -25.37 -3.81
C ALA A 219 65.78 -26.28 -2.83
N GLU A 220 65.18 -26.63 -1.69
CA GLU A 220 65.76 -27.58 -0.71
C GLU A 220 66.02 -28.96 -1.35
N TYR A 221 65.00 -29.51 -2.06
CA TYR A 221 65.12 -30.78 -2.73
C TYR A 221 66.27 -30.81 -3.80
N ILE A 222 66.39 -29.71 -4.58
CA ILE A 222 67.46 -29.57 -5.57
C ILE A 222 68.82 -29.49 -4.86
N SER A 223 68.95 -28.66 -3.83
CA SER A 223 70.18 -28.49 -3.05
C SER A 223 70.64 -29.82 -2.43
N GLU A 224 69.73 -30.52 -1.74
CA GLU A 224 70.01 -31.80 -1.09
C GLU A 224 70.50 -32.85 -2.12
N ASN A 225 69.83 -32.95 -3.29
CA ASN A 225 70.22 -33.92 -4.30
C ASN A 225 71.56 -33.57 -4.97
N LEU A 226 71.87 -32.30 -5.21
CA LEU A 226 73.14 -31.84 -5.72
C LEU A 226 74.31 -32.09 -4.71
N TYR A 227 74.02 -31.80 -3.43
CA TYR A 227 74.96 -32.07 -2.34
C TYR A 227 75.27 -33.58 -2.23
N ASN A 228 74.25 -34.44 -2.26
CA ASN A 228 74.39 -35.88 -2.25
C ASN A 228 75.21 -36.39 -3.48
N ALA A 229 74.96 -35.80 -4.64
CA ALA A 229 75.75 -36.15 -5.85
C ALA A 229 77.20 -35.69 -5.71
N GLN A 230 77.50 -34.52 -5.21
CA GLN A 230 78.82 -34.00 -4.91
C GLN A 230 79.57 -34.96 -3.92
N THR A 231 78.89 -35.33 -2.83
CA THR A 231 79.45 -36.22 -1.79
C THR A 231 79.74 -37.60 -2.35
N ALA A 232 78.88 -38.14 -3.20
CA ALA A 232 79.13 -39.41 -3.87
C ALA A 232 80.36 -39.37 -4.76
N ILE A 233 80.70 -38.24 -5.34
CA ILE A 233 81.92 -38.07 -6.15
C ILE A 233 83.16 -37.83 -5.26
N SER A 234 83.05 -36.90 -4.31
CA SER A 234 84.17 -36.45 -3.51
C SER A 234 84.47 -37.33 -2.30
N GLY A 235 83.42 -37.99 -1.73
CA GLY A 235 83.46 -38.63 -0.42
C GLY A 235 83.16 -37.64 0.72
N ASP A 236 83.06 -38.15 1.93
CA ASP A 236 82.96 -37.44 3.20
C ASP A 236 83.96 -38.02 4.25
N ASP A 237 83.86 -37.61 5.50
CA ASP A 237 84.74 -38.03 6.56
C ASP A 237 84.69 -39.54 6.83
N ASP A 238 83.61 -40.25 6.47
CA ASP A 238 83.38 -41.68 6.75
C ASP A 238 83.44 -42.57 5.51
N THR A 239 83.32 -41.99 4.30
CA THR A 239 83.20 -42.78 3.07
C THR A 239 84.08 -42.23 1.94
N ASP A 240 84.81 -43.13 1.26
CA ASP A 240 85.56 -42.79 0.03
C ASP A 240 84.62 -42.48 -1.14
N GLY A 241 84.80 -41.31 -1.76
CA GLY A 241 84.11 -40.98 -3.00
C GLY A 241 84.58 -41.69 -4.24
N ALA A 242 83.78 -41.62 -5.28
CA ALA A 242 84.11 -42.26 -6.57
C ALA A 242 85.44 -41.81 -7.11
N TYR A 243 85.84 -40.55 -6.87
CA TYR A 243 87.12 -40.02 -7.26
C TYR A 243 88.26 -40.73 -6.56
N SER A 244 88.27 -40.88 -5.24
CA SER A 244 89.28 -41.59 -4.46
C SER A 244 89.34 -43.05 -4.84
N MET A 245 88.21 -43.72 -5.06
CA MET A 245 88.13 -45.10 -5.48
C MET A 245 88.76 -45.32 -6.87
N LEU A 246 88.49 -44.46 -7.84
CA LEU A 246 89.11 -44.52 -9.17
C LEU A 246 90.59 -44.17 -9.13
N GLU A 247 91.04 -43.24 -8.31
CA GLU A 247 92.43 -42.90 -8.10
C GLU A 247 93.19 -44.08 -7.52
N HIS A 248 92.64 -44.76 -6.53
CA HIS A 248 93.21 -45.97 -5.95
C HIS A 248 93.33 -47.09 -7.02
N CYS A 249 92.28 -47.25 -7.85
CA CYS A 249 92.29 -48.18 -8.97
C CYS A 249 93.41 -47.86 -9.99
N LYS A 250 93.50 -46.54 -10.37
CA LYS A 250 94.56 -46.06 -11.25
C LYS A 250 95.94 -46.39 -10.69
N ASN A 251 96.21 -46.10 -9.42
CA ASN A 251 97.47 -46.32 -8.76
C ASN A 251 97.83 -47.81 -8.73
N SER A 252 96.82 -48.67 -8.45
CA SER A 252 97.00 -50.13 -8.47
C SER A 252 97.34 -50.68 -9.86
N VAL A 253 96.64 -50.17 -10.91
CA VAL A 253 96.93 -50.58 -12.31
C VAL A 253 98.28 -50.05 -12.76
N SER A 254 98.62 -48.80 -12.45
CA SER A 254 99.91 -48.18 -12.82
C SER A 254 101.11 -48.88 -12.19
N SER A 255 100.97 -49.37 -10.93
CA SER A 255 102.05 -50.12 -10.26
C SER A 255 102.41 -51.44 -10.96
N LEU A 256 101.50 -51.97 -11.78
CA LEU A 256 101.72 -53.21 -12.53
C LEU A 256 102.25 -52.97 -13.99
N SER A 257 102.23 -51.71 -14.47
CA SER A 257 102.60 -51.31 -15.83
C SER A 257 104.05 -51.62 -16.14
N GLU A 258 104.98 -51.58 -15.16
CA GLU A 258 106.39 -52.01 -15.35
C GLU A 258 106.52 -53.51 -15.70
N THR A 259 105.52 -54.29 -15.22
CA THR A 259 105.56 -55.77 -15.44
C THR A 259 104.71 -56.18 -16.65
N ILE A 260 103.60 -55.43 -16.89
CA ILE A 260 102.65 -55.70 -17.99
C ILE A 260 102.39 -54.38 -18.71
N PRO A 261 103.12 -54.04 -19.77
CA PRO A 261 103.01 -52.74 -20.49
C PRO A 261 101.65 -52.46 -21.12
N GLU A 262 100.84 -53.48 -21.33
CA GLU A 262 99.49 -53.33 -21.87
C GLU A 262 98.52 -52.62 -20.87
N LEU A 263 98.92 -52.61 -19.58
CA LEU A 263 98.12 -51.95 -18.51
C LEU A 263 98.25 -50.41 -18.51
N ASP A 264 99.32 -49.88 -19.16
CA ASP A 264 99.49 -48.42 -19.30
C ASP A 264 98.27 -47.73 -19.95
N LYS A 265 97.77 -48.36 -21.00
CA LYS A 265 96.56 -47.84 -21.68
C LYS A 265 95.33 -47.87 -20.83
N LEU A 266 95.24 -48.82 -19.88
CA LEU A 266 94.10 -48.83 -18.91
C LEU A 266 94.27 -47.77 -17.84
N ALA A 267 95.47 -47.53 -17.33
CA ALA A 267 95.81 -46.49 -16.41
C ALA A 267 95.51 -45.07 -17.01
N GLU A 268 95.90 -44.89 -18.30
CA GLU A 268 95.62 -43.67 -19.05
C GLU A 268 94.08 -43.41 -19.15
N ARG A 269 93.34 -44.44 -19.54
CA ARG A 269 91.86 -44.36 -19.60
C ARG A 269 91.21 -44.04 -18.25
N ILE A 270 91.72 -44.60 -17.14
CA ILE A 270 91.24 -44.28 -15.80
C ILE A 270 91.60 -42.82 -15.46
N SER A 271 92.74 -42.32 -15.91
CA SER A 271 93.18 -40.95 -15.75
C SER A 271 92.20 -39.95 -16.46
N ASP A 272 91.81 -40.31 -17.70
CA ASP A 272 90.81 -39.52 -18.45
C ASP A 272 89.46 -39.48 -17.72
N MET A 273 89.06 -40.64 -17.18
CA MET A 273 87.79 -40.69 -16.35
C MET A 273 87.88 -39.86 -15.09
N LEU A 274 89.05 -39.76 -14.44
CA LEU A 274 89.22 -38.89 -13.25
C LEU A 274 89.08 -37.42 -13.62
N VAL A 275 89.62 -36.97 -14.75
CA VAL A 275 89.49 -35.63 -15.26
C VAL A 275 87.99 -35.31 -15.53
N GLU A 276 87.33 -36.22 -16.26
CA GLU A 276 85.89 -36.04 -16.56
C GLU A 276 85.03 -36.03 -15.28
N LEU A 277 85.39 -36.89 -14.31
CA LEU A 277 84.67 -36.93 -13.04
C LEU A 277 84.82 -35.62 -12.20
N GLU A 278 86.00 -35.00 -12.29
CA GLU A 278 86.29 -33.72 -11.65
C GLU A 278 85.51 -32.58 -12.33
N ASP A 279 85.47 -32.56 -13.68
CA ASP A 279 84.69 -31.61 -14.44
C ASP A 279 83.20 -31.71 -14.09
N ILE A 280 82.65 -32.94 -14.00
CA ILE A 280 81.28 -33.18 -13.56
C ILE A 280 81.04 -32.64 -12.11
N ARG A 281 82.03 -32.92 -11.23
CA ARG A 281 81.97 -32.44 -9.85
C ARG A 281 81.87 -30.91 -9.78
N GLU A 282 82.73 -30.21 -10.55
CA GLU A 282 82.75 -28.77 -10.63
C GLU A 282 81.41 -28.20 -11.16
N GLU A 283 80.83 -28.82 -12.19
CA GLU A 283 79.52 -28.43 -12.71
C GLU A 283 78.43 -28.61 -11.70
N ILE A 284 78.46 -29.66 -10.88
CA ILE A 284 77.48 -29.88 -9.79
C ILE A 284 77.65 -28.81 -8.73
N VAL A 285 78.85 -28.53 -8.28
CA VAL A 285 79.14 -27.50 -7.25
C VAL A 285 78.66 -26.10 -7.66
N GLN A 286 78.86 -25.73 -8.95
CA GLN A 286 78.40 -24.45 -9.48
C GLN A 286 76.88 -24.32 -9.50
N ARG A 287 76.16 -25.43 -9.44
CA ARG A 287 74.66 -25.42 -9.41
C ARG A 287 74.09 -25.56 -8.03
N ILE A 288 74.88 -25.84 -7.01
CA ILE A 288 74.45 -25.81 -5.62
C ILE A 288 74.13 -24.33 -5.26
N PRO A 289 72.94 -24.02 -4.82
CA PRO A 289 72.58 -22.65 -4.36
C PRO A 289 73.50 -22.24 -3.20
N ASP A 290 73.85 -20.93 -3.13
CA ASP A 290 74.58 -20.39 -2.00
C ASP A 290 73.83 -20.59 -0.68
N GLU A 291 74.47 -21.06 0.36
CA GLU A 291 73.91 -21.36 1.70
C GLU A 291 73.51 -20.12 2.51
N ASP A 292 73.50 -18.88 1.91
CA ASP A 292 73.30 -17.62 2.66
C ASP A 292 71.87 -17.34 3.11
N GLU A 293 70.88 -18.17 2.77
CA GLU A 293 69.50 -18.04 3.30
C GLU A 293 69.16 -19.26 4.17
N ASP A 294 68.67 -18.98 5.40
CA ASP A 294 68.07 -19.98 6.31
C ASP A 294 66.74 -20.51 5.72
N THR A 295 66.84 -21.26 4.65
CA THR A 295 65.71 -21.82 3.89
C THR A 295 64.82 -22.69 4.79
N ALA A 296 65.41 -23.49 5.68
CA ALA A 296 64.69 -24.34 6.62
C ALA A 296 63.93 -23.53 7.67
N GLY A 297 64.53 -22.47 8.17
CA GLY A 297 63.85 -21.52 9.10
C GLY A 297 62.71 -20.79 8.44
N MET A 298 62.92 -20.28 7.20
CA MET A 298 61.86 -19.63 6.42
C MET A 298 60.70 -20.58 6.10
N LEU A 299 61.02 -21.84 5.70
CA LEU A 299 60.01 -22.85 5.42
C LEU A 299 59.14 -23.12 6.66
N GLY A 300 59.77 -23.28 7.84
CA GLY A 300 59.07 -23.48 9.10
C GLY A 300 58.10 -22.33 9.45
N VAL A 301 58.50 -21.08 9.25
CA VAL A 301 57.68 -19.90 9.49
C VAL A 301 56.46 -19.87 8.55
N LEU A 302 56.67 -20.17 7.26
CA LEU A 302 55.59 -20.19 6.27
C LEU A 302 54.61 -21.34 6.50
N GLU A 303 55.09 -22.51 6.87
CA GLU A 303 54.26 -23.69 7.22
C GLU A 303 53.41 -23.41 8.47
N GLU A 304 53.96 -22.76 9.49
CA GLU A 304 53.21 -22.32 10.65
C GLU A 304 52.14 -21.31 10.26
N ARG A 305 52.48 -20.32 9.40
CA ARG A 305 51.56 -19.33 8.89
C ARG A 305 50.40 -19.98 8.11
N LEU A 306 50.68 -20.93 7.22
CA LEU A 306 49.69 -21.69 6.46
C LEU A 306 48.81 -22.53 7.41
N SER A 307 49.40 -23.16 8.43
CA SER A 307 48.65 -23.93 9.43
C SER A 307 47.61 -23.08 10.17
N VAL A 308 47.95 -21.82 10.48
CA VAL A 308 47.02 -20.87 11.09
C VAL A 308 45.86 -20.54 10.15
N ILE A 309 46.17 -20.25 8.87
CA ILE A 309 45.15 -19.97 7.85
C ILE A 309 44.18 -21.15 7.72
N LEU A 310 44.69 -22.37 7.54
CA LEU A 310 43.87 -23.57 7.40
C LEU A 310 43.06 -23.89 8.65
N ARG A 311 43.56 -23.58 9.85
CA ARG A 311 42.83 -23.71 11.11
C ARG A 311 41.66 -22.75 11.16
N LEU A 312 41.85 -21.50 10.75
CA LEU A 312 40.80 -20.50 10.69
C LEU A 312 39.73 -20.86 9.67
N GLN A 313 40.14 -21.33 8.49
CA GLN A 313 39.20 -21.80 7.46
C GLN A 313 38.30 -22.95 7.99
N ARG A 314 38.90 -23.92 8.69
CA ARG A 314 38.13 -25.00 9.33
C ARG A 314 37.19 -24.48 10.41
N LYS A 315 37.62 -23.49 11.21
CA LYS A 315 36.82 -22.90 12.29
C LYS A 315 35.62 -22.12 11.74
N TYR A 316 35.82 -21.36 10.67
CA TYR A 316 34.79 -20.50 10.09
C TYR A 316 34.03 -21.11 8.90
N GLY A 317 34.51 -22.26 8.40
CA GLY A 317 33.82 -23.02 7.35
C GLY A 317 33.86 -22.38 5.96
N THR A 318 34.84 -21.48 5.69
CA THR A 318 34.96 -20.73 4.42
C THR A 318 36.43 -20.36 4.16
N ASP A 319 36.74 -19.83 2.99
CA ASP A 319 38.10 -19.39 2.60
C ASP A 319 38.53 -18.11 3.32
N LEU A 320 39.83 -17.78 3.24
CA LEU A 320 40.40 -16.60 3.93
C LEU A 320 39.79 -15.28 3.47
N ALA A 321 39.53 -15.13 2.17
CA ALA A 321 38.98 -13.92 1.60
C ALA A 321 37.56 -13.65 2.16
N GLN A 322 36.74 -14.68 2.24
CA GLN A 322 35.39 -14.58 2.80
C GLN A 322 35.41 -14.36 4.33
N ILE A 323 36.39 -14.92 5.05
CA ILE A 323 36.58 -14.65 6.49
C ILE A 323 36.87 -13.17 6.70
N LEU A 324 37.74 -12.57 5.88
CA LEU A 324 38.08 -11.14 5.95
C LEU A 324 36.89 -10.26 5.57
N GLU A 325 36.12 -10.60 4.53
CA GLU A 325 34.87 -9.90 4.21
C GLU A 325 33.87 -9.95 5.37
N ASN A 326 33.73 -11.11 6.00
CA ASN A 326 32.88 -11.28 7.16
C ASN A 326 33.39 -10.46 8.36
N SER A 327 34.71 -10.32 8.53
CA SER A 327 35.29 -9.52 9.61
C SER A 327 34.89 -8.04 9.50
N GLU A 328 34.83 -7.48 8.29
CA GLU A 328 34.33 -6.12 8.07
C GLU A 328 32.83 -5.97 8.44
N LYS A 329 32.03 -6.97 8.11
CA LYS A 329 30.62 -7.02 8.54
C LYS A 329 30.52 -7.08 10.07
N TRP A 330 31.35 -7.89 10.72
CA TRP A 330 31.39 -8.00 12.18
C TRP A 330 31.86 -6.72 12.87
N ARG A 331 32.81 -5.97 12.29
CA ARG A 331 33.24 -4.66 12.77
C ARG A 331 32.11 -3.63 12.74
N ASN A 332 31.38 -3.59 11.62
CA ASN A 332 30.24 -2.69 11.46
C ASN A 332 29.11 -3.04 12.46
N GLU A 333 28.84 -4.32 12.63
CA GLU A 333 27.83 -4.78 13.58
C GLU A 333 28.23 -4.47 15.03
N LEU A 334 29.49 -4.68 15.39
CA LEU A 334 30.01 -4.34 16.71
C LEU A 334 29.98 -2.83 16.96
N TYR A 335 30.34 -2.02 15.95
CA TYR A 335 30.24 -0.58 16.02
C TYR A 335 28.80 -0.11 16.28
N GLU A 336 27.81 -0.69 15.60
CA GLU A 336 26.39 -0.38 15.86
C GLU A 336 25.95 -0.75 17.29
N ILE A 337 26.50 -1.84 17.84
CA ILE A 337 26.19 -2.28 19.20
C ILE A 337 26.87 -1.36 20.24
N ASP A 338 28.14 -1.07 20.08
CA ASP A 338 28.93 -0.30 21.03
C ASP A 338 28.53 1.18 21.06
N ASN A 339 28.16 1.75 19.90
CA ASN A 339 27.67 3.13 19.81
C ASN A 339 26.13 3.23 19.86
N GLY A 340 25.46 2.15 20.24
CA GLY A 340 24.00 2.14 20.28
C GLY A 340 23.39 3.19 21.20
N ASP A 341 24.05 3.55 22.30
CA ASP A 341 23.58 4.61 23.21
C ASP A 341 23.67 5.98 22.59
N ASP A 342 24.77 6.31 21.95
CA ASP A 342 24.97 7.60 21.27
C ASP A 342 23.99 7.75 20.10
N ILE A 343 23.78 6.67 19.35
CA ILE A 343 22.80 6.64 18.25
C ILE A 343 21.37 6.80 18.78
N ILE A 344 21.04 6.13 19.89
CA ILE A 344 19.72 6.26 20.53
C ILE A 344 19.52 7.68 21.05
N GLU A 345 20.52 8.28 21.65
CA GLU A 345 20.46 9.66 22.15
C GLU A 345 20.25 10.66 21.03
N GLU A 346 21.02 10.57 19.94
CA GLU A 346 20.86 11.42 18.74
C GLU A 346 19.46 11.26 18.11
N LEU A 347 19.00 10.01 17.94
CA LEU A 347 17.69 9.74 17.39
C LEU A 347 16.56 10.21 18.32
N THR A 348 16.79 10.18 19.64
CA THR A 348 15.81 10.63 20.63
C THR A 348 15.66 12.15 20.60
N GLU A 349 16.74 12.90 20.43
CA GLU A 349 16.65 14.36 20.29
C GLU A 349 15.95 14.74 18.98
N LYS A 350 16.30 14.11 17.86
CA LYS A 350 15.60 14.29 16.57
C LYS A 350 14.10 13.96 16.67
N LYS A 351 13.76 12.87 17.38
CA LYS A 351 12.37 12.49 17.63
C LYS A 351 11.64 13.53 18.47
N LYS A 352 12.30 14.14 19.45
CA LYS A 352 11.73 15.19 20.29
C LYS A 352 11.38 16.43 19.45
N GLU A 353 12.31 16.89 18.62
CA GLU A 353 12.08 18.01 17.69
C GLU A 353 10.93 17.73 16.72
N ALA A 354 10.93 16.54 16.10
CA ALA A 354 9.83 16.09 15.23
C ALA A 354 8.50 16.02 16.00
N GLY A 355 8.51 15.55 17.25
CA GLY A 355 7.35 15.49 18.13
C GLY A 355 6.78 16.86 18.46
N GLU A 356 7.63 17.86 18.72
CA GLU A 356 7.20 19.26 18.95
C GLU A 356 6.57 19.85 17.70
N LYS A 357 7.12 19.57 16.52
CA LYS A 357 6.56 19.98 15.23
C LYS A 357 5.18 19.35 15.01
N VAL A 358 5.04 18.03 15.23
CA VAL A 358 3.76 17.31 15.14
C VAL A 358 2.74 17.91 16.10
N LYS A 359 3.11 18.16 17.36
CA LYS A 359 2.22 18.75 18.38
C LYS A 359 1.74 20.15 17.99
N ARG A 360 2.62 20.99 17.48
CA ARG A 360 2.27 22.35 17.01
C ARG A 360 1.28 22.29 15.86
N LEU A 361 1.56 21.49 14.82
CA LEU A 361 0.68 21.35 13.66
C LEU A 361 -0.68 20.73 14.04
N ALA A 362 -0.68 19.72 14.93
CA ALA A 362 -1.91 19.14 15.45
C ALA A 362 -2.77 20.15 16.20
N THR A 363 -2.15 20.99 17.05
CA THR A 363 -2.87 22.03 17.80
C THR A 363 -3.46 23.09 16.87
N GLU A 364 -2.72 23.49 15.83
CA GLU A 364 -3.22 24.41 14.81
C GLU A 364 -4.40 23.79 14.05
N LEU A 365 -4.29 22.51 13.67
CA LEU A 365 -5.36 21.77 12.98
C LEU A 365 -6.62 21.70 13.84
N THR A 366 -6.49 21.35 15.13
CA THR A 366 -7.61 21.36 16.08
C THR A 366 -8.28 22.75 16.18
N SER A 367 -7.49 23.82 16.22
CA SER A 367 -8.01 25.20 16.27
C SER A 367 -8.81 25.55 15.01
N ARG A 368 -8.30 25.20 13.82
CA ARG A 368 -9.00 25.41 12.55
C ARG A 368 -10.28 24.58 12.45
N ARG A 369 -10.23 23.32 12.88
CA ARG A 369 -11.40 22.44 12.95
C ARG A 369 -12.49 22.99 13.85
N LYS A 370 -12.15 23.49 15.03
CA LYS A 370 -13.12 24.11 15.95
C LYS A 370 -13.80 25.33 15.33
N LYS A 371 -13.04 26.20 14.67
CA LYS A 371 -13.63 27.36 13.96
C LYS A 371 -14.55 26.93 12.83
N ALA A 372 -14.11 25.96 12.01
CA ALA A 372 -14.91 25.40 10.93
C ALA A 372 -16.20 24.73 11.47
N ALA A 373 -16.10 24.00 12.58
CA ALA A 373 -17.21 23.35 13.26
C ALA A 373 -18.27 24.34 13.73
N ASP A 374 -17.86 25.43 14.40
CA ASP A 374 -18.77 26.47 14.88
C ASP A 374 -19.48 27.19 13.73
N GLU A 375 -18.77 27.50 12.65
CA GLU A 375 -19.33 28.15 11.48
C GLU A 375 -20.28 27.22 10.73
N LEU A 376 -19.86 25.98 10.48
CA LEU A 376 -20.66 24.96 9.80
C LEU A 376 -21.94 24.65 10.59
N ALA A 377 -21.84 24.47 11.91
CA ALA A 377 -23.02 24.24 12.77
C ALA A 377 -24.04 25.39 12.71
N LYS A 378 -23.57 26.64 12.70
CA LYS A 378 -24.44 27.82 12.56
C LYS A 378 -25.15 27.83 11.21
N ARG A 379 -24.43 27.59 10.11
CA ARG A 379 -25.03 27.57 8.77
C ARG A 379 -26.03 26.44 8.61
N ILE A 380 -25.71 25.23 9.08
CA ILE A 380 -26.65 24.10 9.05
C ILE A 380 -27.91 24.41 9.90
N SER A 381 -27.73 24.96 11.10
CA SER A 381 -28.88 25.35 11.96
C SER A 381 -29.80 26.40 11.31
N ALA A 382 -29.23 27.32 10.54
CA ALA A 382 -30.02 28.28 9.76
C ALA A 382 -30.85 27.61 8.67
N GLU A 383 -30.24 26.67 7.93
CA GLU A 383 -30.94 25.86 6.92
C GLU A 383 -32.06 25.00 7.54
N LEU A 384 -31.79 24.37 8.70
CA LEU A 384 -32.78 23.57 9.41
C LEU A 384 -33.95 24.44 9.89
N THR A 385 -33.68 25.64 10.38
CA THR A 385 -34.71 26.61 10.75
C THR A 385 -35.57 26.98 9.54
N PHE A 386 -34.97 27.22 8.38
CA PHE A 386 -35.71 27.45 7.14
C PHE A 386 -36.61 26.26 6.77
N LEU A 387 -36.15 25.02 6.98
CA LEU A 387 -36.89 23.78 6.75
C LEU A 387 -37.98 23.46 7.81
N ASP A 388 -38.38 24.46 8.60
CA ASP A 388 -39.36 24.35 9.71
C ASP A 388 -38.93 23.37 10.82
N MET A 389 -37.61 23.32 11.10
CA MET A 389 -37.00 22.55 12.20
C MET A 389 -36.22 23.47 13.16
N PRO A 390 -36.86 24.51 13.77
CA PRO A 390 -36.15 25.53 14.53
C PRO A 390 -35.60 25.05 15.88
N ASP A 391 -36.13 23.95 16.42
CA ASP A 391 -35.75 23.41 17.73
C ASP A 391 -34.53 22.52 17.68
N ILE A 392 -34.04 22.22 16.48
CA ILE A 392 -32.84 21.38 16.30
C ILE A 392 -31.59 22.13 16.74
N ARG A 393 -30.82 21.46 17.60
CA ARG A 393 -29.47 21.90 17.99
C ARG A 393 -28.47 20.94 17.41
N LEU A 394 -27.49 21.47 16.68
CA LEU A 394 -26.39 20.71 16.07
C LEU A 394 -25.06 21.26 16.58
N VAL A 395 -24.18 20.35 17.04
CA VAL A 395 -22.87 20.69 17.57
C VAL A 395 -21.86 19.64 17.06
N PHE A 396 -20.67 20.07 16.72
CA PHE A 396 -19.54 19.16 16.52
C PHE A 396 -18.76 19.05 17.83
N ASP A 397 -18.77 17.87 18.43
CA ASP A 397 -17.88 17.54 19.56
C ASP A 397 -16.51 17.18 19.03
N ILE A 398 -15.48 17.93 19.44
CA ILE A 398 -14.10 17.72 19.04
C ILE A 398 -13.28 17.41 20.30
N SER A 399 -13.02 16.15 20.51
CA SER A 399 -12.23 15.61 21.63
C SER A 399 -10.86 15.11 21.17
N GLN A 400 -9.90 15.05 22.11
CA GLN A 400 -8.59 14.48 21.82
C GLN A 400 -8.64 12.96 21.80
N ASP A 401 -7.96 12.38 20.84
CA ASP A 401 -7.75 10.94 20.68
C ASP A 401 -6.29 10.64 20.36
N LYS A 402 -6.01 9.42 19.93
CA LYS A 402 -4.67 9.00 19.52
C LYS A 402 -4.18 9.81 18.33
N VAL A 403 -2.89 10.14 18.37
CA VAL A 403 -2.21 10.83 17.27
C VAL A 403 -2.10 9.89 16.08
N THR A 404 -2.67 10.29 14.95
CA THR A 404 -2.75 9.53 13.70
C THR A 404 -2.25 10.37 12.52
N LEU A 405 -2.25 9.82 11.32
CA LEU A 405 -1.93 10.56 10.08
C LEU A 405 -2.90 11.72 9.79
N SER A 406 -4.09 11.70 10.36
CA SER A 406 -5.14 12.70 10.17
C SER A 406 -5.31 13.67 11.33
N GLY A 407 -4.39 13.68 12.28
CA GLY A 407 -4.42 14.56 13.44
C GLY A 407 -4.59 13.80 14.76
N MET A 408 -4.97 14.54 15.79
CA MET A 408 -5.21 14.03 17.14
C MET A 408 -6.67 14.21 17.58
N ASP A 409 -7.56 14.59 16.66
CA ASP A 409 -8.94 14.91 16.98
C ASP A 409 -9.87 13.75 16.59
N LYS A 410 -10.74 13.37 17.53
CA LYS A 410 -11.96 12.66 17.24
C LYS A 410 -13.07 13.70 17.07
N VAL A 411 -13.79 13.59 15.96
CA VAL A 411 -14.91 14.48 15.64
C VAL A 411 -16.20 13.68 15.67
N GLU A 412 -17.20 14.19 16.36
CA GLU A 412 -18.54 13.60 16.39
C GLU A 412 -19.61 14.69 16.26
N MET A 413 -20.46 14.55 15.27
CA MET A 413 -21.60 15.43 15.10
C MET A 413 -22.75 14.98 15.99
N LEU A 414 -23.10 15.82 16.96
CA LEU A 414 -24.16 15.61 17.92
C LEU A 414 -25.36 16.48 17.58
N ILE A 415 -26.54 15.93 17.72
CA ILE A 415 -27.80 16.60 17.43
C ILE A 415 -28.84 16.33 18.50
N SER A 416 -29.68 17.34 18.75
CA SER A 416 -30.91 17.21 19.51
C SER A 416 -32.07 17.70 18.63
N VAL A 417 -33.10 16.88 18.45
CA VAL A 417 -34.20 17.14 17.53
C VAL A 417 -35.28 17.98 18.23
N ASN A 418 -35.48 17.77 19.51
CA ASN A 418 -36.52 18.45 20.29
C ASN A 418 -35.90 19.35 21.36
N LYS A 419 -36.62 20.44 21.69
CA LYS A 419 -36.19 21.36 22.73
C LYS A 419 -36.16 20.67 24.11
N GLY A 420 -35.00 20.71 24.76
CA GLY A 420 -34.80 20.10 26.08
C GLY A 420 -34.30 18.66 26.06
N GLU A 421 -34.15 18.04 24.89
CA GLU A 421 -33.48 16.75 24.78
C GLU A 421 -31.96 16.88 24.82
N ASP A 422 -31.29 15.82 25.28
CA ASP A 422 -29.84 15.71 25.26
C ASP A 422 -29.33 15.58 23.84
N LEU A 423 -28.13 16.09 23.61
CA LEU A 423 -27.37 15.88 22.36
C LEU A 423 -27.02 14.40 22.20
N LYS A 424 -27.35 13.83 21.06
CA LYS A 424 -27.09 12.42 20.71
C LYS A 424 -26.36 12.34 19.37
N SER A 425 -25.60 11.27 19.15
CA SER A 425 -25.03 10.98 17.85
C SER A 425 -26.13 10.88 16.79
N MET A 426 -25.84 11.36 15.58
CA MET A 426 -26.76 11.28 14.42
C MET A 426 -27.28 9.86 14.16
N SER A 427 -26.47 8.84 14.46
CA SER A 427 -26.86 7.43 14.32
C SER A 427 -28.06 7.01 15.19
N LYS A 428 -28.44 7.82 16.17
CA LYS A 428 -29.56 7.56 17.10
C LYS A 428 -30.84 8.29 16.74
N ILE A 429 -30.88 8.99 15.62
CA ILE A 429 -32.12 9.66 15.14
C ILE A 429 -33.07 8.58 14.60
N ALA A 430 -34.30 8.57 15.11
CA ALA A 430 -35.26 7.52 14.84
C ALA A 430 -36.11 7.75 13.57
N SER A 431 -36.24 8.96 13.08
CA SER A 431 -37.13 9.35 11.97
C SER A 431 -36.38 9.50 10.66
N GLY A 432 -36.70 8.67 9.66
CA GLY A 432 -36.11 8.75 8.32
C GLY A 432 -36.34 10.11 7.63
N GLY A 433 -37.53 10.68 7.73
CA GLY A 433 -37.82 11.96 7.13
C GLY A 433 -37.11 13.15 7.80
N GLU A 434 -36.94 13.15 9.12
CA GLU A 434 -36.10 14.15 9.81
C GLU A 434 -34.65 14.05 9.36
N LEU A 435 -34.14 12.85 9.31
CA LEU A 435 -32.77 12.60 8.89
C LEU A 435 -32.51 13.03 7.44
N SER A 436 -33.44 12.76 6.52
CA SER A 436 -33.34 13.19 5.10
C SER A 436 -33.33 14.72 4.99
N ARG A 437 -34.12 15.45 5.81
CA ARG A 437 -34.11 16.92 5.83
C ARG A 437 -32.83 17.48 6.45
N ILE A 438 -32.31 16.85 7.50
CA ILE A 438 -31.01 17.21 8.09
C ILE A 438 -29.90 17.02 7.04
N MET A 439 -29.94 15.92 6.31
CA MET A 439 -29.00 15.65 5.23
C MET A 439 -29.10 16.70 4.11
N LEU A 440 -30.31 17.09 3.71
CA LEU A 440 -30.49 18.17 2.73
C LEU A 440 -29.87 19.48 3.23
N ALA A 441 -30.11 19.86 4.49
CA ALA A 441 -29.51 21.07 5.07
C ALA A 441 -27.98 21.02 5.09
N VAL A 442 -27.40 19.89 5.51
CA VAL A 442 -25.94 19.68 5.52
C VAL A 442 -25.38 19.78 4.12
N LYS A 443 -25.98 19.07 3.15
CA LYS A 443 -25.52 19.04 1.76
C LYS A 443 -25.65 20.39 1.05
N ASN A 444 -26.67 21.16 1.35
CA ASN A 444 -26.79 22.51 0.82
C ASN A 444 -25.67 23.44 1.33
N VAL A 445 -25.33 23.35 2.61
CA VAL A 445 -24.21 24.14 3.17
C VAL A 445 -22.87 23.70 2.63
N LEU A 446 -22.69 22.41 2.33
CA LEU A 446 -21.45 21.83 1.79
C LEU A 446 -21.39 21.86 0.25
N ALA A 447 -22.37 22.46 -0.43
CA ALA A 447 -22.51 22.41 -1.89
C ALA A 447 -21.23 22.80 -2.66
N GLU A 448 -20.47 23.76 -2.14
CA GLU A 448 -19.21 24.21 -2.76
C GLU A 448 -18.02 23.24 -2.56
N THR A 449 -18.10 22.37 -1.54
CA THR A 449 -17.01 21.46 -1.16
C THR A 449 -17.31 20.00 -1.49
N ASP A 450 -18.57 19.67 -1.73
CA ASP A 450 -19.04 18.32 -2.06
C ASP A 450 -18.89 18.05 -3.56
N LYS A 451 -18.13 17.03 -3.92
CA LYS A 451 -17.82 16.65 -5.32
C LYS A 451 -18.83 15.67 -5.93
N LEU A 452 -19.85 15.28 -5.19
CA LEU A 452 -20.84 14.31 -5.66
C LEU A 452 -21.82 14.98 -6.64
N HIS A 453 -21.99 14.37 -7.80
CA HIS A 453 -22.78 14.92 -8.90
C HIS A 453 -24.26 14.51 -8.83
N THR A 454 -24.59 13.39 -8.16
CA THR A 454 -25.97 12.89 -8.07
C THR A 454 -26.35 12.57 -6.63
N MET A 455 -27.49 13.07 -6.20
CA MET A 455 -28.07 12.78 -4.87
C MET A 455 -29.48 12.24 -5.01
N ILE A 456 -29.83 11.28 -4.16
CA ILE A 456 -31.17 10.68 -4.09
C ILE A 456 -31.78 10.93 -2.72
N PHE A 457 -32.96 11.53 -2.70
CA PHE A 457 -33.72 11.75 -1.47
C PHE A 457 -34.98 10.87 -1.44
N ASP A 458 -35.02 9.95 -0.50
CA ASP A 458 -36.20 9.14 -0.18
C ASP A 458 -36.79 9.57 1.15
N GLU A 459 -38.15 9.47 1.27
CA GLU A 459 -38.90 9.81 2.50
C GLU A 459 -38.70 11.23 3.03
N ILE A 460 -38.13 12.15 2.26
CA ILE A 460 -37.86 13.54 2.71
C ILE A 460 -39.15 14.29 3.09
N ASP A 461 -40.27 13.87 2.53
CA ASP A 461 -41.61 14.42 2.74
C ASP A 461 -42.36 13.75 3.89
N THR A 462 -41.77 12.80 4.61
CA THR A 462 -42.41 12.12 5.75
C THR A 462 -42.59 13.08 6.92
N GLY A 463 -43.85 13.20 7.44
CA GLY A 463 -44.19 14.01 8.60
C GLY A 463 -44.28 15.51 8.32
N ILE A 464 -44.31 15.96 7.06
CA ILE A 464 -44.51 17.36 6.67
C ILE A 464 -45.68 17.52 5.71
N SER A 465 -46.20 18.75 5.64
CA SER A 465 -47.27 19.13 4.70
C SER A 465 -47.26 20.63 4.44
N GLY A 466 -48.02 21.08 3.47
CA GLY A 466 -48.27 22.49 3.21
C GLY A 466 -47.01 23.35 3.06
N ARG A 467 -46.83 24.31 3.96
CA ARG A 467 -45.71 25.26 3.90
C ARG A 467 -44.34 24.61 4.06
N ALA A 468 -44.20 23.63 4.95
CA ALA A 468 -42.94 22.92 5.15
C ALA A 468 -42.54 22.15 3.89
N ALA A 469 -43.49 21.48 3.23
CA ALA A 469 -43.24 20.78 1.96
C ALA A 469 -42.79 21.74 0.84
N ALA A 470 -43.39 22.95 0.76
CA ALA A 470 -42.96 23.95 -0.22
C ALA A 470 -41.50 24.42 0.01
N LYS A 471 -41.10 24.61 1.27
CA LYS A 471 -39.74 24.98 1.64
C LYS A 471 -38.72 23.87 1.31
N VAL A 472 -39.07 22.60 1.57
CA VAL A 472 -38.26 21.44 1.18
C VAL A 472 -38.10 21.38 -0.34
N GLY A 473 -39.20 21.54 -1.08
CA GLY A 473 -39.16 21.56 -2.54
C GLY A 473 -38.27 22.67 -3.08
N LEU A 474 -38.35 23.89 -2.51
CA LEU A 474 -37.46 24.98 -2.90
C LEU A 474 -35.99 24.65 -2.64
N LYS A 475 -35.64 24.07 -1.50
CA LYS A 475 -34.27 23.68 -1.17
C LYS A 475 -33.72 22.53 -2.03
N LEU A 476 -34.59 21.61 -2.43
CA LEU A 476 -34.23 20.59 -3.41
C LEU A 476 -33.93 21.19 -4.80
N HIS A 477 -34.76 22.17 -5.21
CA HIS A 477 -34.55 22.87 -6.49
C HIS A 477 -33.28 23.73 -6.47
N GLU A 478 -33.02 24.49 -5.41
CA GLU A 478 -31.78 25.24 -5.21
C GLU A 478 -30.54 24.29 -5.25
N ALA A 479 -30.61 23.16 -4.56
CA ALA A 479 -29.54 22.17 -4.57
C ALA A 479 -29.31 21.56 -5.96
N ALA A 480 -30.36 21.49 -6.79
CA ALA A 480 -30.32 20.94 -8.14
C ALA A 480 -29.73 21.90 -9.20
N GLU A 481 -29.43 23.15 -8.85
CA GLU A 481 -28.81 24.09 -9.80
C GLU A 481 -27.41 23.62 -10.25
N ASN A 482 -26.66 22.96 -9.35
CA ASN A 482 -25.29 22.56 -9.58
C ASN A 482 -25.07 21.04 -9.57
N ARG A 483 -26.13 20.24 -9.47
CA ARG A 483 -26.05 18.77 -9.37
C ARG A 483 -27.37 18.11 -9.74
N GLN A 484 -27.33 16.86 -10.07
CA GLN A 484 -28.53 16.07 -10.30
C GLN A 484 -29.16 15.63 -8.99
N ILE A 485 -30.45 15.87 -8.81
CA ILE A 485 -31.23 15.40 -7.67
C ILE A 485 -32.36 14.49 -8.13
N LEU A 486 -32.48 13.33 -7.52
CA LEU A 486 -33.59 12.42 -7.67
C LEU A 486 -34.39 12.42 -6.36
N CYS A 487 -35.66 12.77 -6.41
CA CYS A 487 -36.52 12.82 -5.21
C CYS A 487 -37.77 11.98 -5.41
N VAL A 488 -38.08 11.15 -4.42
CA VAL A 488 -39.34 10.40 -4.37
C VAL A 488 -40.29 11.11 -3.43
N THR A 489 -41.49 11.48 -3.89
CA THR A 489 -42.45 12.23 -3.08
C THR A 489 -43.90 11.81 -3.35
N HIS A 490 -44.76 12.09 -2.37
CA HIS A 490 -46.21 12.03 -2.47
C HIS A 490 -46.85 13.40 -2.28
N LEU A 491 -46.06 14.49 -2.16
CA LEU A 491 -46.54 15.84 -1.92
C LEU A 491 -46.51 16.70 -3.19
N ALA A 492 -47.63 17.31 -3.50
CA ALA A 492 -47.85 18.20 -4.65
C ALA A 492 -46.85 19.36 -4.69
N GLN A 493 -46.54 19.94 -3.51
CA GLN A 493 -45.66 21.10 -3.37
C GLN A 493 -44.21 20.78 -3.80
N ILE A 494 -43.73 19.57 -3.50
CA ILE A 494 -42.39 19.11 -3.93
C ILE A 494 -42.41 18.72 -5.42
N ALA A 495 -43.46 17.99 -5.85
CA ALA A 495 -43.63 17.56 -7.24
C ALA A 495 -43.70 18.76 -8.21
N ALA A 496 -44.32 19.85 -7.78
CA ALA A 496 -44.42 21.07 -8.59
C ALA A 496 -43.08 21.77 -8.83
N MET A 497 -42.07 21.58 -7.96
CA MET A 497 -40.71 22.16 -8.09
C MET A 497 -39.81 21.39 -9.05
N ALA A 498 -40.23 20.23 -9.54
CA ALA A 498 -39.43 19.38 -10.42
C ALA A 498 -39.09 20.06 -11.75
N ASP A 499 -37.89 19.96 -12.21
CA ASP A 499 -37.54 20.20 -13.62
C ASP A 499 -38.06 19.06 -14.50
N THR A 500 -37.93 17.82 -14.04
CA THR A 500 -38.50 16.64 -14.68
C THR A 500 -39.35 15.85 -13.69
N GLN A 501 -40.59 15.59 -14.06
CA GLN A 501 -41.50 14.75 -13.26
C GLN A 501 -41.72 13.39 -13.95
N LEU A 502 -41.50 12.33 -13.20
CA LEU A 502 -41.59 10.93 -13.63
C LEU A 502 -42.75 10.25 -12.89
N LEU A 503 -43.77 9.80 -13.62
CA LEU A 503 -44.91 9.12 -13.05
C LEU A 503 -44.67 7.62 -13.03
N ILE A 504 -44.74 7.02 -11.84
CA ILE A 504 -44.74 5.59 -11.61
C ILE A 504 -46.17 5.09 -11.58
N LYS A 505 -46.61 4.36 -12.58
CA LYS A 505 -47.98 3.85 -12.69
C LYS A 505 -48.00 2.33 -12.70
N LYS A 506 -48.87 1.74 -11.88
CA LYS A 506 -49.17 0.31 -11.91
C LYS A 506 -50.30 0.03 -12.89
N THR A 507 -50.10 -0.95 -13.72
CA THR A 507 -51.15 -1.53 -14.58
C THR A 507 -51.23 -3.01 -14.28
N SER A 508 -52.43 -3.55 -14.11
CA SER A 508 -52.65 -4.98 -13.85
C SER A 508 -53.49 -5.58 -14.96
N ASP A 509 -53.10 -6.72 -15.47
CA ASP A 509 -53.95 -7.61 -16.23
C ASP A 509 -54.50 -8.74 -15.32
N GLU A 510 -55.30 -9.64 -15.88
CA GLU A 510 -55.92 -10.75 -15.11
C GLU A 510 -54.90 -11.69 -14.43
N LYS A 511 -53.61 -11.63 -14.77
CA LYS A 511 -52.57 -12.55 -14.30
C LYS A 511 -51.42 -11.87 -13.57
N ARG A 512 -51.10 -10.61 -13.86
CA ARG A 512 -49.88 -9.98 -13.38
C ARG A 512 -50.02 -8.47 -13.24
N THR A 513 -49.22 -7.87 -12.36
CA THR A 513 -49.06 -6.44 -12.22
C THR A 513 -47.75 -5.99 -12.88
N TYR A 514 -47.81 -4.92 -13.61
CA TYR A 514 -46.68 -4.26 -14.28
C TYR A 514 -46.51 -2.85 -13.74
N THR A 515 -45.28 -2.38 -13.62
CA THR A 515 -45.00 -1.01 -13.26
C THR A 515 -44.30 -0.34 -14.43
N GLY A 516 -44.92 0.71 -14.96
CA GLY A 516 -44.34 1.59 -15.98
C GLY A 516 -43.89 2.92 -15.39
N ILE A 517 -42.90 3.55 -16.01
CA ILE A 517 -42.40 4.87 -15.62
C ILE A 517 -42.46 5.76 -16.85
N THR A 518 -43.09 6.94 -16.72
CA THR A 518 -43.31 7.86 -17.84
C THR A 518 -42.93 9.27 -17.42
N LYS A 519 -42.14 9.94 -18.28
CA LYS A 519 -41.84 11.37 -18.14
C LYS A 519 -43.11 12.15 -18.53
N LEU A 520 -43.54 13.05 -17.64
CA LEU A 520 -44.74 13.84 -17.85
C LEU A 520 -44.41 15.16 -18.58
N ASP A 521 -45.26 15.53 -19.53
CA ASP A 521 -45.33 16.87 -20.08
C ASP A 521 -46.09 17.81 -19.12
N PHE A 522 -46.24 19.08 -19.47
CA PHE A 522 -46.90 20.06 -18.61
C PHE A 522 -48.35 19.67 -18.25
N GLU A 523 -49.13 19.18 -19.18
CA GLU A 523 -50.51 18.75 -18.94
C GLU A 523 -50.57 17.47 -18.09
N GLY A 524 -49.66 16.54 -18.31
CA GLY A 524 -49.50 15.34 -17.50
C GLY A 524 -49.12 15.69 -16.04
N ARG A 525 -48.19 16.64 -15.88
CA ARG A 525 -47.79 17.16 -14.55
C ARG A 525 -48.98 17.78 -13.81
N LYS A 526 -49.74 18.63 -14.51
CA LYS A 526 -50.94 19.29 -14.00
C LYS A 526 -51.95 18.27 -13.48
N ARG A 527 -52.25 17.23 -14.25
CA ARG A 527 -53.17 16.14 -13.86
C ARG A 527 -52.64 15.34 -12.70
N GLU A 528 -51.39 14.97 -12.69
CA GLU A 528 -50.80 14.19 -11.60
C GLU A 528 -50.76 14.99 -10.28
N ILE A 529 -50.43 16.27 -10.35
CA ILE A 529 -50.47 17.16 -9.17
C ILE A 529 -51.92 17.32 -8.66
N ALA A 530 -52.91 17.46 -9.58
CA ALA A 530 -54.31 17.49 -9.20
C ALA A 530 -54.75 16.19 -8.50
N ARG A 531 -54.34 15.04 -9.05
CA ARG A 531 -54.57 13.72 -8.43
C ARG A 531 -53.94 13.63 -7.03
N ILE A 532 -52.75 14.15 -6.82
CA ILE A 532 -52.07 14.17 -5.51
C ILE A 532 -52.86 15.04 -4.51
N ILE A 533 -53.47 16.17 -4.97
CA ILE A 533 -54.20 17.10 -4.12
C ILE A 533 -55.54 16.53 -3.69
N SER A 534 -56.32 15.98 -4.61
CA SER A 534 -57.74 15.60 -4.35
C SER A 534 -58.02 14.10 -4.50
N GLY A 535 -57.09 13.32 -5.07
CA GLY A 535 -57.34 11.92 -5.46
C GLY A 535 -57.95 11.77 -6.85
N ASP A 536 -58.42 12.86 -7.50
CA ASP A 536 -58.98 12.85 -8.86
C ASP A 536 -58.17 13.76 -9.79
N GLU A 537 -57.64 13.16 -10.87
CA GLU A 537 -56.85 13.85 -11.90
C GLU A 537 -57.62 14.84 -12.76
N ASN A 538 -58.96 14.79 -12.69
CA ASN A 538 -59.89 15.62 -13.52
C ASN A 538 -60.68 16.65 -12.67
N ASP A 539 -60.47 16.73 -11.36
CA ASP A 539 -61.14 17.72 -10.53
C ASP A 539 -60.77 19.17 -10.93
N PRO A 540 -61.74 20.00 -11.36
CA PRO A 540 -61.42 21.32 -11.91
C PRO A 540 -60.70 22.25 -10.92
N ILE A 541 -61.05 22.19 -9.64
CA ILE A 541 -60.44 23.06 -8.61
C ILE A 541 -58.97 22.61 -8.35
N SER A 542 -58.74 21.32 -8.32
CA SER A 542 -57.42 20.78 -8.15
C SER A 542 -56.50 20.98 -9.35
N LEU A 543 -57.07 20.98 -10.58
CA LEU A 543 -56.38 21.35 -11.81
C LEU A 543 -55.94 22.83 -11.80
N GLU A 544 -56.83 23.75 -11.37
CA GLU A 544 -56.45 25.15 -11.24
C GLU A 544 -55.35 25.37 -10.18
N ASN A 545 -55.47 24.73 -9.04
CA ASN A 545 -54.44 24.76 -7.99
C ASN A 545 -53.11 24.15 -8.50
N ALA A 546 -53.14 23.05 -9.20
CA ALA A 546 -51.96 22.42 -9.79
C ALA A 546 -51.25 23.35 -10.79
N GLU A 547 -52.04 24.02 -11.67
CA GLU A 547 -51.51 25.01 -12.59
C GLU A 547 -50.86 26.19 -11.89
N MET A 548 -51.50 26.71 -10.81
CA MET A 548 -50.92 27.79 -9.98
C MET A 548 -49.59 27.36 -9.37
N LEU A 549 -49.48 26.13 -8.83
CA LEU A 549 -48.26 25.61 -8.27
C LEU A 549 -47.15 25.49 -9.30
N LEU A 550 -47.48 24.97 -10.49
CA LEU A 550 -46.50 24.81 -11.59
C LEU A 550 -46.01 26.16 -12.12
N ARG A 551 -46.91 27.15 -12.32
CA ARG A 551 -46.54 28.49 -12.81
C ARG A 551 -45.75 29.33 -11.81
N LYS A 552 -46.00 29.17 -10.52
CA LYS A 552 -45.30 29.90 -9.46
C LYS A 552 -43.81 29.51 -9.38
N ASN A 553 -43.44 28.36 -9.91
CA ASN A 553 -42.08 27.82 -9.86
C ASN A 553 -41.31 27.99 -11.20
N VAL A 554 -41.89 28.70 -12.15
CA VAL A 554 -41.24 29.05 -13.45
C VAL A 554 -40.56 30.45 -13.37
N ILE A 555 -40.61 31.08 -12.18
CA ILE A 555 -39.90 32.33 -11.88
C ILE A 555 -38.71 32.02 -10.98
#